data_9eeeb2ff5e5c279a786d648f93cfb342
#
_entry.id   9eeeb2ff5e5c279a786d648f93cfb342
#
_cell.length_a   1.000
_cell.length_b   1.000
_cell.length_c   1.000
_cell.angle_alpha   90.00
_cell.angle_beta   90.00
_cell.angle_gamma   90.00
#
_symmetry.space_group_name_H-M   'P 1'
#
loop_
_entity.id
_entity.type
_entity.pdbx_description
1 polymer ?
#
loop_
_entity_poly.entity_id
_entity_poly.type
_entity_poly.pdbx_seq_one_letter_code
_entity_poly.pdbx_strand_id
1 'polypeptide(L)'
;GLMEFSLFAHMERVSRADSHEKLYSDFIDLCKMADEGGMRAIWTGEHHGMEYTIAPNPFLSIVDLAHHTKNVRLGTGTIIAPFWHPIKLAGEAAATDLMTKGRLEIGIARGAYSYEYERIVPGMDAWNAGKRMREIAPTLRKLWHGDYAHNGEFFQFPSTTSAPKPIQKNGPPIWIAARDPNSHEFAISNDFNVQVTPLWQGVNEIS
;
A
#
# COMPACT_ATOMS: atom_id res chain seq x y z
N GLY A 1 -5.66 5.56 27.03
CA GLY A 1 -4.88 4.66 26.22
C GLY A 1 -3.59 5.32 25.72
N LEU A 2 -2.52 4.58 25.66
CA LEU A 2 -1.25 5.07 25.10
C LEU A 2 -1.48 5.46 23.64
N MET A 3 -1.04 6.67 23.29
CA MET A 3 -1.11 7.16 21.92
C MET A 3 -0.09 6.40 21.06
N GLU A 4 -0.57 5.74 20.01
CA GLU A 4 0.28 5.00 19.09
C GLU A 4 0.71 5.89 17.93
N PHE A 5 1.99 5.91 17.64
CA PHE A 5 2.56 6.69 16.54
C PHE A 5 3.01 5.78 15.40
N SER A 6 2.82 6.26 14.19
CA SER A 6 3.30 5.61 12.97
C SER A 6 4.15 6.59 12.15
N LEU A 7 5.12 6.04 11.42
CA LEU A 7 5.96 6.81 10.51
C LEU A 7 5.48 6.60 9.07
N PHE A 8 5.25 7.69 8.35
CA PHE A 8 5.08 7.67 6.90
C PHE A 8 6.43 8.02 6.29
N ALA A 9 7.10 7.03 5.71
CA ALA A 9 8.43 7.19 5.17
C ALA A 9 8.43 7.00 3.66
N HIS A 10 8.88 8.00 2.94
CA HIS A 10 9.02 7.98 1.49
C HIS A 10 10.48 8.12 1.12
N MET A 11 10.91 7.39 0.08
CA MET A 11 12.25 7.53 -0.48
C MET A 11 12.26 8.68 -1.47
N GLU A 12 12.21 9.91 -0.94
CA GLU A 12 12.21 11.14 -1.72
C GLU A 12 13.62 11.61 -2.03
N ARG A 13 13.85 11.94 -3.29
CA ARG A 13 15.11 12.53 -3.71
C ARG A 13 15.06 14.05 -3.58
N VAL A 14 15.61 14.57 -2.49
CA VAL A 14 15.63 16.01 -2.19
C VAL A 14 16.73 16.73 -2.98
N SER A 15 17.84 16.05 -3.27
CA SER A 15 18.95 16.59 -4.03
C SER A 15 19.41 15.62 -5.09
N ARG A 16 19.71 16.12 -6.29
CA ARG A 16 20.28 15.30 -7.38
C ARG A 16 21.68 14.80 -7.07
N ALA A 17 22.33 15.37 -6.05
CA ALA A 17 23.63 14.90 -5.57
C ALA A 17 23.53 13.59 -4.78
N ASP A 18 22.34 13.24 -4.26
CA ASP A 18 22.14 12.01 -3.53
C ASP A 18 22.03 10.83 -4.51
N SER A 19 22.82 9.77 -4.27
CA SER A 19 22.68 8.53 -5.02
C SER A 19 21.44 7.77 -4.59
N HIS A 20 20.89 6.95 -5.47
CA HIS A 20 19.77 6.07 -5.12
C HIS A 20 20.14 5.11 -3.98
N GLU A 21 21.35 4.58 -3.99
CA GLU A 21 21.85 3.73 -2.91
C GLU A 21 21.84 4.45 -1.56
N LYS A 22 22.28 5.71 -1.53
CA LYS A 22 22.27 6.51 -0.31
C LYS A 22 20.84 6.72 0.20
N LEU A 23 19.90 7.00 -0.69
CA LEU A 23 18.49 7.19 -0.32
C LEU A 23 17.89 5.91 0.30
N TYR A 24 18.19 4.75 -0.26
CA TYR A 24 17.74 3.47 0.30
C TYR A 24 18.41 3.19 1.65
N SER A 25 19.70 3.47 1.78
CA SER A 25 20.42 3.30 3.04
C SER A 25 19.89 4.21 4.15
N ASP A 26 19.67 5.49 3.83
CA ASP A 26 19.10 6.46 4.77
C ASP A 26 17.67 6.08 5.19
N PHE A 27 16.90 5.56 4.27
CA PHE A 27 15.54 5.05 4.54
C PHE A 27 15.58 3.90 5.55
N ILE A 28 16.47 2.93 5.36
CA ILE A 28 16.65 1.82 6.29
C ILE A 28 17.05 2.33 7.68
N ASP A 29 17.99 3.26 7.75
CA ASP A 29 18.45 3.83 9.02
C ASP A 29 17.32 4.52 9.78
N LEU A 30 16.50 5.32 9.07
CA LEU A 30 15.34 5.98 9.65
C LEU A 30 14.33 4.96 10.20
N CYS A 31 14.07 3.90 9.46
CA CYS A 31 13.12 2.87 9.85
C CYS A 31 13.61 2.04 11.03
N LYS A 32 14.90 1.78 11.11
CA LYS A 32 15.51 1.14 12.29
C LYS A 32 15.31 1.99 13.55
N MET A 33 15.48 3.30 13.43
CA MET A 33 15.23 4.23 14.54
C MET A 33 13.76 4.19 14.97
N ALA A 34 12.83 4.15 14.03
CA ALA A 34 11.40 4.05 14.32
C ALA A 34 11.05 2.75 15.04
N ASP A 35 11.61 1.63 14.62
CA ASP A 35 11.43 0.33 15.26
C ASP A 35 11.97 0.31 16.69
N GLU A 36 13.21 0.78 16.87
CA GLU A 36 13.86 0.85 18.18
C GLU A 36 13.14 1.83 19.11
N GLY A 37 12.56 2.89 18.56
CA GLY A 37 11.77 3.89 19.30
C GLY A 37 10.36 3.44 19.67
N GLY A 38 9.95 2.26 19.27
CA GLY A 38 8.65 1.69 19.64
C GLY A 38 7.47 2.22 18.83
N MET A 39 7.70 2.73 17.63
CA MET A 39 6.59 3.10 16.75
C MET A 39 5.74 1.89 16.38
N ARG A 40 4.43 2.09 16.23
CA ARG A 40 3.51 1.01 15.88
C ARG A 40 3.74 0.48 14.48
N ALA A 41 3.86 1.37 13.50
CA ALA A 41 3.96 1.00 12.10
C ALA A 41 4.81 1.98 11.30
N ILE A 42 5.37 1.46 10.20
CA ILE A 42 6.02 2.25 9.16
C ILE A 42 5.21 2.04 7.89
N TRP A 43 4.80 3.13 7.24
CA TRP A 43 4.05 3.11 5.99
C TRP A 43 4.93 3.65 4.86
N THR A 44 5.05 2.89 3.77
CA THR A 44 5.83 3.29 2.60
C THR A 44 5.04 3.12 1.32
N GLY A 45 5.23 4.02 0.37
CA GLY A 45 4.36 4.17 -0.78
C GLY A 45 4.84 3.51 -2.06
N GLU A 46 4.03 3.72 -3.08
CA GLU A 46 4.26 3.27 -4.46
C GLU A 46 4.21 4.48 -5.39
N HIS A 47 5.26 4.65 -6.21
CA HIS A 47 5.28 5.67 -7.25
C HIS A 47 6.03 5.18 -8.49
N HIS A 48 5.60 5.61 -9.66
CA HIS A 48 6.12 5.15 -10.94
C HIS A 48 6.50 6.28 -11.86
N GLY A 49 7.60 6.09 -12.61
CA GLY A 49 8.00 7.00 -13.65
C GLY A 49 8.45 8.37 -13.17
N MET A 50 8.84 8.48 -11.93
CA MET A 50 9.34 9.72 -11.36
C MET A 50 10.58 9.49 -10.50
N GLU A 51 11.49 10.43 -10.54
CA GLU A 51 12.73 10.37 -9.77
C GLU A 51 12.58 11.00 -8.38
N TYR A 52 11.49 11.71 -8.16
CA TYR A 52 11.19 12.35 -6.89
C TYR A 52 10.97 11.32 -5.77
N THR A 53 10.18 10.28 -6.04
CA THR A 53 9.99 9.16 -5.13
C THR A 53 10.41 7.88 -5.85
N ILE A 54 11.43 7.20 -5.32
CA ILE A 54 12.06 6.06 -6.00
C ILE A 54 11.62 4.72 -5.42
N ALA A 55 10.32 4.54 -5.24
CA ALA A 55 9.72 3.35 -4.64
C ALA A 55 8.70 2.73 -5.60
N PRO A 56 9.13 1.91 -6.58
CA PRO A 56 8.22 1.35 -7.59
C PRO A 56 7.34 0.22 -7.05
N ASN A 57 7.76 -0.44 -5.97
CA ASN A 57 6.97 -1.51 -5.37
C ASN A 57 7.17 -1.51 -3.85
N PRO A 58 6.15 -1.13 -3.08
CA PRO A 58 6.28 -1.05 -1.62
C PRO A 58 6.53 -2.40 -0.96
N PHE A 59 6.14 -3.52 -1.57
CA PHE A 59 6.43 -4.84 -1.02
C PHE A 59 7.92 -5.15 -1.02
N LEU A 60 8.66 -4.71 -2.03
CA LEU A 60 10.12 -4.85 -2.05
C LEU A 60 10.75 -4.07 -0.89
N SER A 61 10.31 -2.83 -0.70
CA SER A 61 10.78 -1.99 0.41
C SER A 61 10.47 -2.62 1.76
N ILE A 62 9.25 -3.16 1.92
CA ILE A 62 8.78 -3.77 3.16
C ILE A 62 9.57 -5.05 3.49
N VAL A 63 9.83 -5.89 2.51
CA VAL A 63 10.62 -7.12 2.73
C VAL A 63 12.04 -6.77 3.16
N ASP A 64 12.65 -5.78 2.53
CA ASP A 64 13.97 -5.30 2.94
C ASP A 64 13.95 -4.73 4.37
N LEU A 65 12.96 -3.89 4.70
CA LEU A 65 12.77 -3.37 6.05
C LEU A 65 12.60 -4.47 7.10
N ALA A 66 11.90 -5.54 6.75
CA ALA A 66 11.66 -6.64 7.67
C ALA A 66 12.95 -7.31 8.15
N HIS A 67 13.99 -7.33 7.31
CA HIS A 67 15.29 -7.86 7.67
C HIS A 67 16.11 -6.94 8.56
N HIS A 68 15.73 -5.68 8.66
CA HIS A 68 16.44 -4.65 9.44
C HIS A 68 15.67 -4.20 10.69
N THR A 69 14.47 -4.72 10.91
CA THR A 69 13.61 -4.34 12.03
C THR A 69 13.09 -5.59 12.74
N LYS A 70 12.50 -5.42 13.94
CA LYS A 70 12.04 -6.56 14.74
C LYS A 70 10.55 -6.53 15.06
N ASN A 71 10.01 -5.40 15.46
CA ASN A 71 8.68 -5.33 16.06
C ASN A 71 7.68 -4.46 15.29
N VAL A 72 8.16 -3.42 14.63
CA VAL A 72 7.30 -2.46 13.95
C VAL A 72 6.49 -3.15 12.85
N ARG A 73 5.22 -2.79 12.76
CA ARG A 73 4.38 -3.24 11.66
C ARG A 73 4.76 -2.48 10.39
N LEU A 74 4.61 -3.14 9.26
CA LEU A 74 5.10 -2.64 7.97
C LEU A 74 3.93 -2.55 7.00
N GLY A 75 3.60 -1.35 6.59
CA GLY A 75 2.42 -1.10 5.79
C GLY A 75 2.69 -0.43 4.46
N THR A 76 1.85 -0.71 3.48
CA THR A 76 1.85 0.04 2.24
C THR A 76 1.05 1.32 2.43
N GLY A 77 1.66 2.42 2.16
CA GLY A 77 1.01 3.72 2.30
C GLY A 77 1.21 4.57 1.04
N THR A 78 0.59 4.15 -0.04
CA THR A 78 -0.37 3.08 -0.30
C THR A 78 -0.01 2.26 -1.54
N ILE A 79 -0.65 1.10 -1.70
CA ILE A 79 -0.78 0.45 -3.01
C ILE A 79 -1.70 1.32 -3.87
N ILE A 80 -1.28 1.59 -5.10
CA ILE A 80 -2.10 2.32 -6.07
C ILE A 80 -2.91 1.28 -6.87
N ALA A 81 -4.11 0.98 -6.39
CA ALA A 81 -4.92 -0.15 -6.85
C ALA A 81 -5.07 -0.25 -8.38
N PRO A 82 -5.28 0.85 -9.14
CA PRO A 82 -5.46 0.76 -10.59
C PRO A 82 -4.26 0.18 -11.35
N PHE A 83 -3.08 0.14 -10.73
CA PHE A 83 -1.88 -0.39 -11.37
C PHE A 83 -1.67 -1.89 -11.10
N TRP A 84 -2.64 -2.54 -10.45
CA TRP A 84 -2.52 -3.92 -10.01
C TRP A 84 -3.65 -4.79 -10.53
N HIS A 85 -3.33 -6.03 -10.83
CA HIS A 85 -4.32 -7.08 -11.01
C HIS A 85 -4.59 -7.74 -9.64
N PRO A 86 -5.85 -8.02 -9.28
CA PRO A 86 -6.15 -8.57 -7.95
C PRO A 86 -5.45 -9.90 -7.65
N ILE A 87 -5.27 -10.77 -8.65
CA ILE A 87 -4.55 -12.04 -8.46
C ILE A 87 -3.08 -11.77 -8.09
N LYS A 88 -2.42 -10.85 -8.79
CA LYS A 88 -1.04 -10.49 -8.48
C LYS A 88 -0.93 -9.83 -7.12
N LEU A 89 -1.83 -8.92 -6.82
CA LEU A 89 -1.80 -8.20 -5.55
C LEU A 89 -2.00 -9.15 -4.37
N ALA A 90 -3.00 -10.05 -4.45
CA ALA A 90 -3.25 -11.04 -3.40
C ALA A 90 -2.04 -11.95 -3.16
N GLY A 91 -1.41 -12.41 -4.24
CA GLY A 91 -0.23 -13.29 -4.16
C GLY A 91 0.99 -12.60 -3.57
N GLU A 92 1.32 -11.40 -4.07
CA GLU A 92 2.47 -10.64 -3.59
C GLU A 92 2.28 -10.19 -2.13
N ALA A 93 1.07 -9.78 -1.77
CA ALA A 93 0.77 -9.41 -0.39
C ALA A 93 0.91 -10.60 0.56
N ALA A 94 0.38 -11.76 0.18
CA ALA A 94 0.50 -12.98 0.99
C ALA A 94 1.97 -13.42 1.15
N ALA A 95 2.75 -13.38 0.08
CA ALA A 95 4.18 -13.68 0.12
C ALA A 95 4.91 -12.71 1.05
N THR A 96 4.61 -11.43 0.93
CA THR A 96 5.19 -10.39 1.79
C THR A 96 4.81 -10.60 3.26
N ASP A 97 3.58 -11.03 3.52
CA ASP A 97 3.14 -11.35 4.87
C ASP A 97 3.96 -12.49 5.48
N LEU A 98 4.22 -13.55 4.71
CA LEU A 98 5.10 -14.63 5.15
C LEU A 98 6.53 -14.13 5.41
N MET A 99 7.09 -13.36 4.49
CA MET A 99 8.46 -12.85 4.59
C MET A 99 8.65 -11.87 5.75
N THR A 100 7.61 -11.15 6.13
CA THR A 100 7.62 -10.22 7.27
C THR A 100 7.16 -10.87 8.57
N LYS A 101 6.89 -12.17 8.53
CA LYS A 101 6.41 -12.95 9.69
C LYS A 101 5.14 -12.38 10.31
N GLY A 102 4.21 -11.95 9.45
CA GLY A 102 2.91 -11.45 9.87
C GLY A 102 2.88 -10.00 10.32
N ARG A 103 3.85 -9.19 9.96
CA ARG A 103 3.87 -7.76 10.31
C ARG A 103 3.27 -6.85 9.24
N LEU A 104 2.76 -7.42 8.13
CA LEU A 104 2.24 -6.63 7.01
C LEU A 104 0.88 -6.03 7.30
N GLU A 105 0.69 -4.77 6.91
CA GLU A 105 -0.60 -4.11 6.76
C GLU A 105 -0.68 -3.51 5.36
N ILE A 106 -1.88 -3.48 4.78
CA ILE A 106 -2.06 -3.04 3.40
C ILE A 106 -2.94 -1.81 3.34
N GLY A 107 -2.34 -0.67 3.02
CA GLY A 107 -3.08 0.53 2.66
C GLY A 107 -3.26 0.58 1.15
N ILE A 108 -4.48 0.88 0.70
CA ILE A 108 -4.87 0.90 -0.70
C ILE A 108 -5.51 2.25 -1.02
N ALA A 109 -5.13 2.82 -2.17
CA ALA A 109 -5.68 4.07 -2.68
C ALA A 109 -5.93 3.97 -4.17
N ARG A 110 -6.65 4.95 -4.70
CA ARG A 110 -6.86 5.10 -6.14
C ARG A 110 -5.69 5.75 -6.87
N GLY A 111 -4.76 6.37 -6.12
CA GLY A 111 -3.70 7.20 -6.67
C GLY A 111 -4.10 8.67 -6.77
N ALA A 112 -3.10 9.54 -6.92
CA ALA A 112 -3.29 10.99 -6.88
C ALA A 112 -2.74 11.73 -8.09
N TYR A 113 -1.85 11.13 -8.87
CA TYR A 113 -1.12 11.83 -9.92
C TYR A 113 -1.53 11.38 -11.31
N SER A 114 -2.07 12.31 -12.10
CA SER A 114 -2.41 12.06 -13.52
C SER A 114 -1.18 11.62 -14.32
N TYR A 115 -0.01 12.09 -13.95
CA TYR A 115 1.26 11.69 -14.53
C TYR A 115 1.48 10.18 -14.53
N GLU A 116 1.19 9.53 -13.40
CA GLU A 116 1.33 8.08 -13.27
C GLU A 116 0.27 7.34 -14.09
N TYR A 117 -0.97 7.82 -14.09
CA TYR A 117 -2.04 7.24 -14.90
C TYR A 117 -1.71 7.25 -16.39
N GLU A 118 -1.23 8.37 -16.89
CA GLU A 118 -0.89 8.51 -18.31
C GLU A 118 0.17 7.51 -18.76
N ARG A 119 1.08 7.13 -17.88
CA ARG A 119 2.17 6.20 -18.20
C ARG A 119 1.82 4.75 -17.97
N ILE A 120 1.13 4.43 -16.90
CA ILE A 120 0.87 3.04 -16.51
C ILE A 120 -0.48 2.54 -17.06
N VAL A 121 -1.52 3.37 -16.99
CA VAL A 121 -2.86 3.04 -17.47
C VAL A 121 -3.41 4.22 -18.26
N PRO A 122 -2.97 4.41 -19.50
CA PRO A 122 -3.43 5.54 -20.32
C PRO A 122 -4.96 5.59 -20.42
N GLY A 123 -5.53 6.78 -20.27
CA GLY A 123 -6.98 6.98 -20.29
C GLY A 123 -7.68 6.81 -18.94
N MET A 124 -6.94 6.48 -17.89
CA MET A 124 -7.49 6.39 -16.54
C MET A 124 -7.78 7.79 -15.98
N ASP A 125 -8.92 7.95 -15.35
CA ASP A 125 -9.24 9.12 -14.55
C ASP A 125 -9.47 8.73 -13.08
N ALA A 126 -9.57 9.73 -12.20
CA ALA A 126 -9.73 9.50 -10.77
C ALA A 126 -11.03 8.75 -10.43
N TRP A 127 -12.09 8.95 -11.20
CA TRP A 127 -13.37 8.27 -11.01
C TRP A 127 -13.25 6.76 -11.29
N ASN A 128 -12.69 6.40 -12.44
CA ASN A 128 -12.45 5.01 -12.81
C ASN A 128 -11.43 4.35 -11.88
N ALA A 129 -10.41 5.07 -11.47
CA ALA A 129 -9.43 4.59 -10.50
C ALA A 129 -10.09 4.23 -9.16
N GLY A 130 -11.00 5.05 -8.67
CA GLY A 130 -11.76 4.78 -7.46
C GLY A 130 -12.66 3.55 -7.59
N LYS A 131 -13.32 3.38 -8.73
CA LYS A 131 -14.13 2.21 -9.02
C LYS A 131 -13.30 0.92 -9.02
N ARG A 132 -12.12 0.95 -9.64
CA ARG A 132 -11.20 -0.19 -9.64
C ARG A 132 -10.73 -0.54 -8.23
N MET A 133 -10.38 0.45 -7.43
CA MET A 133 -10.00 0.23 -6.03
C MET A 133 -11.11 -0.49 -5.25
N ARG A 134 -12.35 -0.05 -5.41
CA ARG A 134 -13.52 -0.65 -4.74
C ARG A 134 -13.83 -2.06 -5.23
N GLU A 135 -13.43 -2.42 -6.45
CA GLU A 135 -13.54 -3.80 -6.93
C GLU A 135 -12.40 -4.67 -6.39
N ILE A 136 -11.17 -4.18 -6.40
CA ILE A 136 -9.97 -4.93 -6.03
C ILE A 136 -9.92 -5.26 -4.55
N ALA A 137 -10.17 -4.29 -3.68
CA ALA A 137 -9.94 -4.46 -2.25
C ALA A 137 -10.72 -5.64 -1.61
N PRO A 138 -12.02 -5.80 -1.85
CA PRO A 138 -12.74 -6.97 -1.31
C PRO A 138 -12.27 -8.29 -1.90
N THR A 139 -11.81 -8.30 -3.14
CA THR A 139 -11.35 -9.48 -3.86
C THR A 139 -10.13 -10.10 -3.19
N LEU A 140 -9.27 -9.31 -2.56
CA LEU A 140 -8.10 -9.79 -1.85
C LEU A 140 -8.47 -10.76 -0.73
N ARG A 141 -9.44 -10.41 0.11
CA ARG A 141 -9.90 -11.27 1.20
C ARG A 141 -10.49 -12.57 0.68
N LYS A 142 -11.24 -12.51 -0.41
CA LYS A 142 -11.84 -13.70 -1.04
C LYS A 142 -10.75 -14.65 -1.55
N LEU A 143 -9.75 -14.13 -2.22
CA LEU A 143 -8.62 -14.91 -2.71
C LEU A 143 -7.77 -15.50 -1.57
N TRP A 144 -7.59 -14.79 -0.48
CA TRP A 144 -6.87 -15.32 0.68
C TRP A 144 -7.68 -16.39 1.42
N HIS A 145 -9.00 -16.30 1.38
CA HIS A 145 -9.87 -17.25 2.08
C HIS A 145 -9.92 -18.60 1.41
N GLY A 146 -10.00 -18.67 0.08
CA GLY A 146 -10.12 -19.91 -0.67
C GLY A 146 -10.17 -19.67 -2.17
N ASP A 147 -10.42 -20.73 -2.92
CA ASP A 147 -10.57 -20.63 -4.36
C ASP A 147 -11.73 -19.70 -4.69
N TYR A 148 -11.51 -18.83 -5.66
CA TYR A 148 -12.45 -17.75 -5.95
C TYR A 148 -12.49 -17.45 -7.45
N ALA A 149 -13.71 -17.36 -7.99
CA ALA A 149 -13.99 -16.88 -9.34
C ALA A 149 -14.57 -15.47 -9.24
N HIS A 150 -14.19 -14.59 -10.14
CA HIS A 150 -14.62 -13.20 -10.13
C HIS A 150 -15.22 -12.79 -11.47
N ASN A 151 -16.33 -12.08 -11.42
CA ASN A 151 -16.98 -11.51 -12.60
C ASN A 151 -17.38 -10.07 -12.29
N GLY A 152 -16.40 -9.17 -12.30
CA GLY A 152 -16.60 -7.76 -12.00
C GLY A 152 -16.60 -6.89 -13.25
N GLU A 153 -16.75 -5.60 -13.04
CA GLU A 153 -16.72 -4.61 -14.12
C GLU A 153 -15.35 -4.55 -14.81
N PHE A 154 -14.28 -4.58 -14.03
CA PHE A 154 -12.92 -4.40 -14.55
C PHE A 154 -12.13 -5.70 -14.64
N PHE A 155 -12.43 -6.67 -13.80
CA PHE A 155 -11.72 -7.94 -13.75
C PHE A 155 -12.64 -9.12 -13.80
N GLN A 156 -12.28 -10.12 -14.62
CA GLN A 156 -13.00 -11.38 -14.72
C GLN A 156 -11.94 -12.50 -14.76
N PHE A 157 -12.13 -13.52 -13.92
CA PHE A 157 -11.26 -14.69 -13.96
C PHE A 157 -12.01 -15.91 -13.41
N PRO A 158 -11.65 -17.13 -13.89
CA PRO A 158 -12.26 -18.36 -13.41
C PRO A 158 -11.82 -18.66 -11.97
N SER A 159 -12.36 -19.75 -11.40
CA SER A 159 -11.95 -20.20 -10.09
C SER A 159 -10.43 -20.28 -9.99
N THR A 160 -9.87 -19.54 -9.06
CA THR A 160 -8.44 -19.30 -8.94
C THR A 160 -7.98 -19.63 -7.53
N THR A 161 -6.90 -20.38 -7.44
CA THR A 161 -6.19 -20.62 -6.19
C THR A 161 -5.13 -19.54 -6.03
N SER A 162 -5.24 -18.70 -5.01
CA SER A 162 -4.18 -17.77 -4.66
C SER A 162 -3.19 -18.44 -3.73
N ALA A 163 -1.92 -18.45 -4.12
CA ALA A 163 -0.84 -19.03 -3.33
C ALA A 163 0.39 -18.10 -3.36
N PRO A 164 1.10 -17.95 -2.22
CA PRO A 164 0.83 -18.57 -0.94
C PRO A 164 -0.39 -17.96 -0.24
N LYS A 165 -0.79 -18.56 0.90
CA LYS A 165 -1.78 -17.95 1.80
C LYS A 165 -1.03 -17.08 2.81
N PRO A 166 -1.61 -15.96 3.27
CA PRO A 166 -0.98 -15.14 4.30
C PRO A 166 -0.90 -15.89 5.62
N ILE A 167 0.07 -15.53 6.46
CA ILE A 167 0.22 -16.11 7.79
C ILE A 167 -0.74 -15.49 8.80
N GLN A 168 -1.08 -14.21 8.64
CA GLN A 168 -2.05 -13.56 9.51
C GLN A 168 -3.44 -14.18 9.29
N LYS A 169 -4.13 -14.47 10.38
CA LYS A 169 -5.49 -15.00 10.33
C LYS A 169 -6.41 -13.99 9.63
N ASN A 170 -7.16 -14.43 8.63
CA ASN A 170 -8.03 -13.61 7.78
C ASN A 170 -7.27 -12.60 6.90
N GLY A 171 -5.96 -12.79 6.73
CA GLY A 171 -5.11 -11.93 5.92
C GLY A 171 -4.61 -10.69 6.64
N PRO A 172 -3.69 -9.95 6.02
CA PRO A 172 -3.24 -8.67 6.54
C PRO A 172 -4.38 -7.67 6.71
N PRO A 173 -4.35 -6.81 7.73
CA PRO A 173 -5.30 -5.70 7.82
C PRO A 173 -5.28 -4.84 6.57
N ILE A 174 -6.46 -4.46 6.10
CA ILE A 174 -6.63 -3.60 4.92
C ILE A 174 -7.13 -2.23 5.37
N TRP A 175 -6.46 -1.21 4.86
CA TRP A 175 -6.76 0.20 5.10
C TRP A 175 -7.10 0.87 3.78
N ILE A 176 -8.19 1.62 3.76
CA ILE A 176 -8.60 2.39 2.59
C ILE A 176 -8.24 3.85 2.83
N ALA A 177 -7.46 4.43 1.93
CA ALA A 177 -7.19 5.86 1.95
C ALA A 177 -8.46 6.59 1.50
N ALA A 178 -9.16 7.20 2.46
CA ALA A 178 -10.44 7.85 2.23
C ALA A 178 -10.26 9.37 2.22
N ARG A 179 -10.47 9.99 1.06
CA ARG A 179 -10.45 11.43 0.87
C ARG A 179 -11.83 12.02 0.64
N ASP A 180 -12.83 11.17 0.44
CA ASP A 180 -14.19 11.55 0.13
C ASP A 180 -15.19 10.66 0.89
N PRO A 181 -16.46 11.12 1.03
CA PRO A 181 -17.47 10.35 1.75
C PRO A 181 -17.73 8.96 1.18
N ASN A 182 -17.65 8.79 -0.15
CA ASN A 182 -17.89 7.50 -0.79
C ASN A 182 -16.82 6.46 -0.40
N SER A 183 -15.56 6.86 -0.38
CA SER A 183 -14.46 5.98 0.03
C SER A 183 -14.56 5.62 1.51
N HIS A 184 -14.99 6.57 2.34
CA HIS A 184 -15.20 6.33 3.76
C HIS A 184 -16.32 5.33 4.02
N GLU A 185 -17.48 5.53 3.37
CA GLU A 185 -18.62 4.62 3.47
C GLU A 185 -18.26 3.22 2.97
N PHE A 186 -17.55 3.13 1.85
CA PHE A 186 -17.07 1.88 1.30
C PHE A 186 -16.20 1.11 2.29
N ALA A 187 -15.26 1.79 2.95
CA ALA A 187 -14.39 1.18 3.94
C ALA A 187 -15.20 0.60 5.11
N ILE A 188 -16.12 1.37 5.65
CA ILE A 188 -16.97 0.93 6.77
C ILE A 188 -17.85 -0.24 6.37
N SER A 189 -18.52 -0.17 5.20
CA SER A 189 -19.43 -1.21 4.73
C SER A 189 -18.74 -2.54 4.45
N ASN A 190 -17.44 -2.52 4.16
CA ASN A 190 -16.66 -3.72 3.86
C ASN A 190 -15.74 -4.14 5.02
N ASP A 191 -15.89 -3.53 6.17
CA ASP A 191 -15.07 -3.82 7.36
C ASP A 191 -13.57 -3.62 7.09
N PHE A 192 -13.25 -2.56 6.38
CA PHE A 192 -11.89 -2.08 6.21
C PHE A 192 -11.59 -0.94 7.17
N ASN A 193 -10.34 -0.80 7.55
CA ASN A 193 -9.87 0.34 8.30
C ASN A 193 -9.78 1.58 7.39
N VAL A 194 -9.95 2.74 7.97
CA VAL A 194 -9.83 4.01 7.23
C VAL A 194 -8.48 4.66 7.54
N GLN A 195 -7.77 5.04 6.48
CA GLN A 195 -6.53 5.78 6.58
C GLN A 195 -6.77 7.22 6.11
N VAL A 196 -6.50 8.17 6.98
CA VAL A 196 -6.70 9.59 6.70
C VAL A 196 -5.35 10.29 6.73
N THR A 197 -5.08 11.13 5.72
CA THR A 197 -3.87 11.96 5.65
C THR A 197 -4.27 13.43 5.76
N PRO A 198 -4.67 13.91 6.95
CA PRO A 198 -5.32 15.20 7.07
C PRO A 198 -4.40 16.42 6.97
N LEU A 199 -3.11 16.28 7.29
CA LEU A 199 -2.22 17.43 7.44
C LEU A 199 -1.45 17.79 6.16
N TRP A 200 -1.24 16.84 5.27
CA TRP A 200 -0.49 17.06 4.03
C TRP A 200 -1.29 17.78 2.95
N GLN A 201 -2.60 17.63 2.96
CA GLN A 201 -3.48 18.31 2.00
C GLN A 201 -3.49 19.82 2.22
N GLY A 202 -3.51 20.29 3.46
CA GLY A 202 -3.49 21.72 3.78
C GLY A 202 -2.18 22.40 3.37
N VAL A 203 -1.06 21.72 3.46
CA VAL A 203 0.24 22.27 3.07
C VAL A 203 0.38 22.35 1.55
N ASN A 204 -0.14 21.37 0.83
CA ASN A 204 -0.11 21.37 -0.63
C ASN A 204 -1.06 22.37 -1.26
N GLU A 205 -2.15 22.73 -0.58
CA GLU A 205 -3.09 23.76 -1.04
C GLU A 205 -2.55 25.17 -0.85
N ILE A 206 -1.58 25.36 0.03
CA ILE A 206 -0.97 26.66 0.32
C ILE A 206 0.26 26.93 -0.57
N SER A 207 0.84 25.90 -1.13
CA SER A 207 1.99 25.99 -2.03
C SER A 207 1.58 25.99 -3.49
#